data_635fa7337f6bf9f6189b512563f37e5d
#
_entry.id   635fa7337f6bf9f6189b512563f37e5d
#
_cell.length_a   1.000
_cell.length_b   1.000
_cell.length_c   1.000
_cell.angle_alpha   90.00
_cell.angle_beta   90.00
_cell.angle_gamma   90.00
#
_symmetry.space_group_name_H-M   'P 1'
#
loop_
_entity.id
_entity.type
_entity.pdbx_description
1 polymer ?
#
loop_
_entity_poly.entity_id
_entity_poly.type
_entity_poly.pdbx_seq_one_letter_code
_entity_poly.pdbx_strand_id
1 'polypeptide(L)'
;MTLTAMVTPTVVDCQVSPDLSSLAMTTSAGGRIALSAEKLRLSCKCAHCLRARIDERFPAAFPGIAIVEVGDLGYGLNIAFSDGHNRGIYPKNYLLHLSEA
;
A
#
# COMPACT_ATOMS: atom_id res chain seq x y z
N MET A 1 -4.76 -30.12 14.26
CA MET A 1 -4.57 -29.62 14.09
C MET A 1 -3.86 -28.64 13.70
N THR A 2 -3.19 -28.49 13.28
CA THR A 2 -2.22 -27.53 12.85
C THR A 2 -2.51 -26.88 11.52
N LEU A 3 -3.70 -27.08 11.02
CA LEU A 3 -4.07 -26.48 9.74
C LEU A 3 -4.06 -24.96 9.78
N THR A 4 -4.26 -24.38 10.97
CA THR A 4 -4.23 -22.92 11.12
C THR A 4 -2.86 -22.34 10.79
N ALA A 5 -1.78 -23.11 10.93
CA ALA A 5 -0.46 -22.65 10.58
C ALA A 5 -0.27 -22.44 9.07
N MET A 6 -1.17 -22.99 8.28
CA MET A 6 -1.11 -22.87 6.82
C MET A 6 -1.88 -21.65 6.30
N VAL A 7 -2.61 -20.99 7.16
CA VAL A 7 -3.43 -19.83 6.76
C VAL A 7 -2.57 -18.58 6.73
N THR A 8 -2.45 -17.96 5.58
CA THR A 8 -1.71 -16.71 5.43
C THR A 8 -2.60 -15.55 5.89
N PRO A 9 -2.12 -14.67 6.78
CA PRO A 9 -2.90 -13.50 7.17
C PRO A 9 -3.20 -12.63 5.96
N THR A 10 -4.35 -11.98 5.98
CA THR A 10 -4.72 -11.00 4.95
C THR A 10 -5.17 -9.71 5.62
N VAL A 11 -5.20 -8.64 4.83
CA VAL A 11 -5.69 -7.35 5.31
C VAL A 11 -7.21 -7.41 5.36
N VAL A 12 -7.79 -7.16 6.55
CA VAL A 12 -9.24 -7.19 6.74
C VAL A 12 -9.82 -5.81 6.97
N ASP A 13 -8.98 -4.80 7.28
CA ASP A 13 -9.43 -3.44 7.50
C ASP A 13 -8.27 -2.48 7.22
N CYS A 14 -8.60 -1.26 6.81
CA CYS A 14 -7.59 -0.23 6.59
C CYS A 14 -8.17 1.14 6.94
N GLN A 15 -7.30 2.04 7.38
CA GLN A 15 -7.69 3.38 7.79
C GLN A 15 -6.54 4.35 7.51
N VAL A 16 -6.86 5.47 6.87
CA VAL A 16 -5.87 6.53 6.62
C VAL A 16 -5.73 7.36 7.88
N SER A 17 -4.49 7.73 8.23
CA SER A 17 -4.24 8.56 9.42
C SER A 17 -4.89 9.93 9.27
N PRO A 18 -5.17 10.63 10.39
CA PRO A 18 -5.82 11.97 10.32
C PRO A 18 -5.03 12.98 9.50
N ASP A 19 -3.71 12.89 9.48
CA ASP A 19 -2.87 13.79 8.69
C ASP A 19 -2.61 13.28 7.26
N LEU A 20 -3.24 12.16 6.88
CA LEU A 20 -3.16 11.56 5.56
C LEU A 20 -1.75 11.05 5.19
N SER A 21 -0.85 10.95 6.15
CA SER A 21 0.54 10.58 5.88
C SER A 21 0.81 9.09 5.94
N SER A 22 -0.13 8.28 6.43
CA SER A 22 0.07 6.84 6.54
C SER A 22 -1.24 6.08 6.41
N LEU A 23 -1.12 4.80 6.11
CA LEU A 23 -2.24 3.87 6.04
C LEU A 23 -2.04 2.81 7.12
N ALA A 24 -2.98 2.72 8.03
CA ALA A 24 -3.00 1.68 9.06
C ALA A 24 -3.87 0.53 8.57
N MET A 25 -3.42 -0.69 8.78
CA MET A 25 -4.13 -1.89 8.35
C MET A 25 -4.18 -2.89 9.49
N THR A 26 -5.28 -3.64 9.56
CA THR A 26 -5.44 -4.74 10.51
C THR A 26 -5.44 -6.04 9.72
N THR A 27 -4.74 -7.04 10.20
CA THR A 27 -4.70 -8.35 9.54
C THR A 27 -5.68 -9.32 10.18
N SER A 28 -6.01 -10.40 9.46
CA SER A 28 -6.90 -11.43 9.96
C SER A 28 -6.31 -12.17 11.17
N ALA A 29 -5.01 -12.06 11.39
CA ALA A 29 -4.33 -12.64 12.55
C ALA A 29 -4.33 -11.69 13.76
N GLY A 30 -4.97 -10.53 13.65
CA GLY A 30 -5.03 -9.55 14.73
C GLY A 30 -3.84 -8.60 14.78
N GLY A 31 -2.94 -8.68 13.82
CA GLY A 31 -1.77 -7.81 13.75
C GLY A 31 -2.14 -6.45 13.16
N ARG A 32 -1.31 -5.46 13.47
CA ARG A 32 -1.46 -4.11 12.93
C ARG A 32 -0.23 -3.72 12.14
N ILE A 33 -0.46 -3.06 11.00
CA ILE A 33 0.59 -2.62 10.09
C ILE A 33 0.33 -1.18 9.75
N ALA A 34 1.39 -0.37 9.70
CA ALA A 34 1.29 1.01 9.23
C ALA A 34 2.33 1.25 8.16
N LEU A 35 1.91 1.79 7.02
CA LEU A 35 2.80 2.12 5.91
C LEU A 35 2.66 3.60 5.59
N SER A 36 3.77 4.30 5.44
CA SER A 36 3.73 5.71 5.11
C SER A 36 3.24 5.92 3.69
N ALA A 37 2.64 7.09 3.43
CA ALA A 37 2.21 7.46 2.09
C ALA A 37 3.40 7.44 1.13
N GLU A 38 4.55 7.93 1.57
CA GLU A 38 5.76 7.94 0.76
C GLU A 38 6.19 6.52 0.38
N LYS A 39 6.22 5.60 1.33
CA LYS A 39 6.59 4.21 1.06
C LYS A 39 5.64 3.59 0.06
N LEU A 40 4.34 3.81 0.22
CA LEU A 40 3.34 3.28 -0.71
C LEU A 40 3.53 3.87 -2.10
N ARG A 41 3.76 5.17 -2.19
CA ARG A 41 3.96 5.83 -3.49
C ARG A 41 5.22 5.33 -4.18
N LEU A 42 6.31 5.16 -3.44
CA LEU A 42 7.56 4.62 -3.97
C LEU A 42 7.42 3.17 -4.41
N SER A 43 6.45 2.46 -3.86
CA SER A 43 6.25 1.04 -4.14
C SER A 43 5.17 0.78 -5.19
N CYS A 44 4.67 1.83 -5.85
CA CYS A 44 3.65 1.68 -6.87
C CYS A 44 4.18 0.88 -8.07
N LYS A 45 3.41 -0.10 -8.52
CA LYS A 45 3.77 -0.97 -9.64
C LYS A 45 2.88 -0.78 -10.85
N CYS A 46 2.16 0.33 -10.96
CA CYS A 46 1.37 0.59 -12.15
C CYS A 46 2.29 0.75 -13.37
N ALA A 47 1.71 0.63 -14.56
CA ALA A 47 2.49 0.68 -15.80
C ALA A 47 3.28 1.97 -15.94
N HIS A 48 2.68 3.10 -15.53
CA HIS A 48 3.34 4.40 -15.58
C HIS A 48 4.60 4.43 -14.70
N CYS A 49 4.49 3.94 -13.47
CA CYS A 49 5.61 3.94 -12.54
C CYS A 49 6.69 2.94 -12.94
N LEU A 50 6.30 1.79 -13.48
CA LEU A 50 7.26 0.82 -13.99
C LEU A 50 8.05 1.42 -15.16
N ARG A 51 7.36 2.11 -16.07
CA ARG A 51 8.03 2.76 -17.20
C ARG A 51 9.00 3.83 -16.73
N ALA A 52 8.59 4.62 -15.75
CA ALA A 52 9.46 5.66 -15.19
C ALA A 52 10.72 5.07 -14.57
N ARG A 53 10.63 3.91 -13.94
CA ARG A 53 11.81 3.23 -13.38
C ARG A 53 12.74 2.73 -14.49
N ILE A 54 12.17 2.16 -15.55
CA ILE A 54 12.96 1.69 -16.70
C ILE A 54 13.72 2.86 -17.32
N ASP A 55 13.07 4.03 -17.42
CA ASP A 55 13.66 5.22 -18.02
C ASP A 55 14.51 6.03 -17.01
N GLU A 56 14.68 5.52 -15.80
CA GLU A 56 15.46 6.16 -14.73
C GLU A 56 14.94 7.54 -14.38
N ARG A 57 13.63 7.76 -14.52
CA ARG A 57 12.96 9.02 -14.18
C ARG A 57 12.11 8.93 -12.92
N PHE A 58 12.06 7.76 -12.29
CA PHE A 58 11.25 7.58 -11.09
C PHE A 58 11.93 8.28 -9.91
N PRO A 59 11.22 9.14 -9.18
CA PRO A 59 11.82 9.87 -8.06
C PRO A 59 12.31 8.94 -6.96
N ALA A 60 13.35 9.38 -6.25
CA ALA A 60 13.88 8.63 -5.11
C ALA A 60 13.07 8.89 -3.84
N ALA A 61 12.27 9.96 -3.80
CA ALA A 61 11.49 10.32 -2.63
C ALA A 61 10.26 11.11 -3.05
N PHE A 62 9.24 11.09 -2.18
CA PHE A 62 8.02 11.88 -2.36
C PHE A 62 7.72 12.63 -1.06
N PRO A 63 8.55 13.62 -0.70
CA PRO A 63 8.35 14.35 0.57
C PRO A 63 6.99 15.05 0.57
N GLY A 64 6.27 14.94 1.69
CA GLY A 64 4.97 15.59 1.83
C GLY A 64 3.82 14.93 1.09
N ILE A 65 4.05 13.78 0.45
CA ILE A 65 2.96 13.06 -0.22
C ILE A 65 1.90 12.64 0.80
N ALA A 66 0.63 12.69 0.41
CA ALA A 66 -0.48 12.29 1.25
C ALA A 66 -1.39 11.31 0.52
N ILE A 67 -2.11 10.50 1.28
CA ILE A 67 -3.11 9.58 0.77
C ILE A 67 -4.45 10.32 0.78
N VAL A 68 -5.04 10.54 -0.38
CA VAL A 68 -6.29 11.31 -0.46
C VAL A 68 -7.52 10.44 -0.63
N GLU A 69 -7.34 9.20 -1.07
CA GLU A 69 -8.47 8.29 -1.21
C GLU A 69 -7.99 6.84 -1.23
N VAL A 70 -8.75 5.94 -0.64
CA VAL A 70 -8.49 4.51 -0.68
C VAL A 70 -9.78 3.80 -1.06
N GLY A 71 -9.72 2.98 -2.12
CA GLY A 71 -10.84 2.15 -2.52
C GLY A 71 -10.51 0.68 -2.32
N ASP A 72 -11.37 -0.06 -1.62
CA ASP A 72 -11.18 -1.49 -1.39
C ASP A 72 -11.79 -2.26 -2.55
N LEU A 73 -10.95 -2.98 -3.29
CA LEU A 73 -11.36 -3.75 -4.45
C LEU A 73 -11.60 -5.23 -4.11
N GLY A 74 -11.48 -5.60 -2.83
CA GLY A 74 -11.58 -6.98 -2.39
C GLY A 74 -10.25 -7.70 -2.38
N TYR A 75 -9.58 -7.77 -3.52
CA TYR A 75 -8.27 -8.41 -3.64
C TYR A 75 -7.13 -7.45 -3.34
N GLY A 76 -7.40 -6.17 -3.29
CA GLY A 76 -6.37 -5.15 -3.08
C GLY A 76 -6.99 -3.79 -2.88
N LEU A 77 -6.14 -2.80 -2.71
CA LEU A 77 -6.55 -1.41 -2.50
C LEU A 77 -6.10 -0.55 -3.67
N ASN A 78 -7.00 0.30 -4.16
CA ASN A 78 -6.63 1.38 -5.07
C ASN A 78 -6.36 2.61 -4.21
N ILE A 79 -5.16 3.16 -4.30
CA ILE A 79 -4.74 4.29 -3.46
C ILE A 79 -4.46 5.49 -4.34
N ALA A 80 -5.11 6.62 -4.03
CA ALA A 80 -4.87 7.89 -4.71
C ALA A 80 -4.06 8.80 -3.81
N PHE A 81 -3.09 9.50 -4.40
CA PHE A 81 -2.14 10.34 -3.69
C PHE A 81 -2.31 11.81 -4.04
N SER A 82 -1.77 12.68 -3.19
CA SER A 82 -1.92 14.13 -3.33
C SER A 82 -1.24 14.70 -4.58
N ASP A 83 -0.36 13.94 -5.22
CA ASP A 83 0.26 14.37 -6.48
C ASP A 83 -0.61 14.09 -7.70
N GLY A 84 -1.83 13.62 -7.50
CA GLY A 84 -2.76 13.28 -8.58
C GLY A 84 -2.62 11.85 -9.07
N HIS A 85 -1.68 11.08 -8.54
CA HIS A 85 -1.48 9.70 -8.94
C HIS A 85 -2.56 8.81 -8.32
N ASN A 86 -3.36 8.15 -9.16
CA ASN A 86 -4.48 7.32 -8.68
C ASN A 86 -4.56 5.98 -9.40
N ARG A 87 -3.46 5.54 -10.01
CA ARG A 87 -3.44 4.30 -10.79
C ARG A 87 -2.89 3.10 -10.03
N GLY A 88 -2.42 3.30 -8.81
CA GLY A 88 -1.80 2.22 -8.05
C GLY A 88 -2.83 1.29 -7.45
N ILE A 89 -2.72 0.01 -7.79
CA ILE A 89 -3.50 -1.03 -7.15
C ILE A 89 -2.51 -1.88 -6.36
N TYR A 90 -2.77 -2.01 -5.06
CA TYR A 90 -1.90 -2.72 -4.14
C TYR A 90 -2.60 -3.99 -3.67
N PRO A 91 -2.24 -5.16 -4.21
CA PRO A 91 -2.81 -6.42 -3.70
C PRO A 91 -2.56 -6.57 -2.22
N LYS A 92 -3.49 -7.17 -1.51
CA LYS A 92 -3.40 -7.26 -0.04
C LYS A 92 -2.14 -8.01 0.40
N ASN A 93 -1.74 -9.07 -0.30
CA ASN A 93 -0.50 -9.77 0.03
C ASN A 93 0.74 -8.91 -0.25
N TYR A 94 0.69 -8.05 -1.25
CA TYR A 94 1.80 -7.13 -1.52
C TYR A 94 1.93 -6.11 -0.39
N LEU A 95 0.81 -5.60 0.13
CA LEU A 95 0.83 -4.69 1.27
C LEU A 95 1.48 -5.35 2.50
N LEU A 96 1.15 -6.61 2.75
CA LEU A 96 1.78 -7.36 3.82
C LEU A 96 3.29 -7.50 3.61
N HIS A 97 3.69 -7.75 2.37
CA HIS A 97 5.10 -7.88 2.02
C HIS A 97 5.85 -6.57 2.26
N LEU A 98 5.25 -5.44 1.92
CA LEU A 98 5.86 -4.14 2.13
C LEU A 98 6.11 -3.86 3.61
N SER A 99 5.27 -4.37 4.50
CA SER A 99 5.42 -4.16 5.93
C SER A 99 6.62 -4.90 6.52
N GLU A 100 7.12 -5.89 5.80
CA GLU A 100 8.24 -6.70 6.25
C GLU A 100 9.59 -6.12 5.81
N ALA A 101 9.59 -5.13 4.97
CA ALA A 101 10.81 -4.57 4.39
C ALA A 101 11.49 -3.54 5.29
#